data_dcb5b5c494c948d1aca5a5b2af9135c8
#
_entry.id   dcb5b5c494c948d1aca5a5b2af9135c8
#
_cell.length_a   1.000
_cell.length_b   1.000
_cell.length_c   1.000
_cell.angle_alpha   90.00
_cell.angle_beta   90.00
_cell.angle_gamma   90.00
#
_symmetry.space_group_name_H-M   'P 1'
#
loop_
_entity.id
_entity.type
_entity.pdbx_description
1 polymer ?
#
loop_
_entity_poly.entity_id
_entity_poly.type
_entity_poly.pdbx_seq_one_letter_code
_entity_poly.pdbx_strand_id
1 'polypeptide(L)'
;MDIVIKLAQFLLSLSLLIILHELGHFIPAKLFKTRVEKFYLFFDLKYSLLKKKIGETEYGIGWLPLGGYVKISGMIDESMDKEQMALPAQPWEFRSKPAWQRLIIMLGGVTVNFILAFVIYIGMAFAYGDMFVATADLKDGLLIENPVMQKAGFKTGDKILAIDGEKVAKFDNQINANIVMAKHVLIDRNGDTQTITMPIQFVDELSKQAKSPLVSLRMPFVVGGVDDDSKNKDLQPKDIVLRLNEEPAKYFDQAKAILEKNKGKLIVAGILRNDKEMQVPVQVDADGKLGIHTAALDLQSLEKLGYYKVSKQEYGFVESFPVGIQKGADQLVGYGKQLKMIFNPETKAYKQVGGFAAIFNIFPSSWSWEVFWNITALLSIMLGVMNLLPIPALDGGHVIFLLYEIISGKKPSDKFLENAQMVGFVLLISLLLFANGNDIYKAIVGK
;
A
#
# COMPACT_ATOMS: atom_id res chain seq x y z
N MET A 1 -8.35 5.73 -20.95
CA MET A 1 -7.07 4.99 -20.98
C MET A 1 -6.57 4.64 -19.58
N ASP A 2 -6.74 5.53 -18.64
CA ASP A 2 -6.23 5.42 -17.26
C ASP A 2 -6.77 4.22 -16.45
N ILE A 3 -8.07 3.93 -16.58
CA ILE A 3 -8.69 2.77 -15.91
C ILE A 3 -8.13 1.45 -16.46
N VAL A 4 -7.85 1.38 -17.78
CA VAL A 4 -7.30 0.18 -18.40
C VAL A 4 -5.88 -0.12 -17.89
N ILE A 5 -5.06 0.93 -17.73
CA ILE A 5 -3.69 0.79 -17.20
C ILE A 5 -3.73 0.32 -15.73
N LYS A 6 -4.60 0.91 -14.93
CA LYS A 6 -4.80 0.47 -13.54
C LYS A 6 -5.25 -0.99 -13.46
N LEU A 7 -6.24 -1.35 -14.29
CA LEU A 7 -6.77 -2.72 -14.33
C LEU A 7 -5.71 -3.73 -14.77
N ALA A 8 -4.90 -3.38 -15.78
CA ALA A 8 -3.82 -4.25 -16.25
C ALA A 8 -2.77 -4.47 -15.15
N GLN A 9 -2.33 -3.41 -14.46
CA GLN A 9 -1.39 -3.52 -13.34
C GLN A 9 -1.97 -4.35 -12.19
N PHE A 10 -3.22 -4.07 -11.79
CA PHE A 10 -3.91 -4.80 -10.73
C PHE A 10 -4.01 -6.29 -11.04
N LEU A 11 -4.52 -6.66 -12.24
CA LEU A 11 -4.67 -8.05 -12.63
C LEU A 11 -3.32 -8.76 -12.78
N LEU A 12 -2.30 -8.10 -13.31
CA LEU A 12 -0.95 -8.67 -13.44
C LEU A 12 -0.35 -8.95 -12.07
N SER A 13 -0.39 -7.98 -11.16
CA SER A 13 0.10 -8.15 -9.78
C SER A 13 -0.65 -9.26 -9.05
N LEU A 14 -1.99 -9.24 -9.09
CA LEU A 14 -2.83 -10.24 -8.44
C LEU A 14 -2.56 -11.64 -8.99
N SER A 15 -2.48 -11.80 -10.32
CA SER A 15 -2.19 -13.08 -10.97
C SER A 15 -0.83 -13.64 -10.55
N LEU A 16 0.20 -12.78 -10.51
CA LEU A 16 1.55 -13.17 -10.09
C LEU A 16 1.54 -13.67 -8.64
N LEU A 17 0.91 -12.92 -7.74
CA LEU A 17 0.83 -13.27 -6.32
C LEU A 17 0.09 -14.57 -6.10
N ILE A 18 -1.06 -14.76 -6.74
CA ILE A 18 -1.87 -15.97 -6.63
C ILE A 18 -1.09 -17.18 -7.15
N ILE A 19 -0.54 -17.11 -8.38
CA ILE A 19 0.18 -18.26 -8.96
C ILE A 19 1.35 -18.68 -8.07
N LEU A 20 2.13 -17.74 -7.56
CA LEU A 20 3.29 -18.05 -6.74
C LEU A 20 2.89 -18.57 -5.36
N HIS A 21 1.84 -18.03 -4.77
CA HIS A 21 1.27 -18.53 -3.52
C HIS A 21 0.83 -20.00 -3.66
N GLU A 22 0.02 -20.28 -4.69
CA GLU A 22 -0.46 -21.65 -4.96
C GLU A 22 0.67 -22.62 -5.31
N LEU A 23 1.73 -22.14 -6.02
CA LEU A 23 2.95 -22.93 -6.25
C LEU A 23 3.67 -23.27 -4.94
N GLY A 24 3.58 -22.38 -3.94
CA GLY A 24 4.11 -22.63 -2.60
C GLY A 24 3.49 -23.85 -1.93
N HIS A 25 2.21 -24.13 -2.13
CA HIS A 25 1.53 -25.35 -1.66
C HIS A 25 1.78 -26.54 -2.60
N PHE A 26 1.73 -26.30 -3.89
CA PHE A 26 1.83 -27.31 -4.92
C PHE A 26 3.17 -28.05 -4.90
N ILE A 27 4.29 -27.31 -4.83
CA ILE A 27 5.63 -27.88 -4.91
C ILE A 27 5.88 -28.87 -3.75
N PRO A 28 5.72 -28.50 -2.47
CA PRO A 28 5.92 -29.44 -1.38
C PRO A 28 4.89 -30.58 -1.38
N ALA A 29 3.64 -30.35 -1.81
CA ALA A 29 2.67 -31.43 -1.96
C ALA A 29 3.19 -32.50 -2.94
N LYS A 30 3.71 -32.09 -4.10
CA LYS A 30 4.30 -33.04 -5.07
C LYS A 30 5.59 -33.70 -4.57
N LEU A 31 6.46 -32.97 -3.85
CA LEU A 31 7.66 -33.52 -3.23
C LEU A 31 7.35 -34.61 -2.22
N PHE A 32 6.30 -34.46 -1.42
CA PHE A 32 5.83 -35.46 -0.46
C PHE A 32 4.90 -36.51 -1.09
N LYS A 33 4.83 -36.58 -2.41
CA LYS A 33 3.97 -37.52 -3.14
C LYS A 33 2.51 -37.45 -2.70
N THR A 34 2.02 -36.23 -2.47
CA THR A 34 0.61 -35.95 -2.25
C THR A 34 -0.03 -35.62 -3.60
N ARG A 35 -1.18 -36.23 -3.88
CA ARG A 35 -1.90 -36.00 -5.12
C ARG A 35 -2.50 -34.62 -5.13
N VAL A 36 -2.24 -33.85 -6.20
CA VAL A 36 -2.88 -32.58 -6.49
C VAL A 36 -3.83 -32.78 -7.65
N GLU A 37 -5.11 -32.50 -7.43
CA GLU A 37 -6.18 -32.71 -8.41
C GLU A 37 -6.32 -31.53 -9.35
N LYS A 38 -6.29 -30.29 -8.80
CA LYS A 38 -6.42 -29.06 -9.58
C LYS A 38 -5.38 -28.03 -9.15
N PHE A 39 -4.94 -27.23 -10.13
CA PHE A 39 -4.14 -26.02 -9.95
C PHE A 39 -4.74 -24.93 -10.81
N TYR A 40 -5.38 -23.93 -10.21
CA TYR A 40 -6.13 -22.93 -10.93
C TYR A 40 -5.72 -21.51 -10.56
N LEU A 41 -5.44 -20.72 -11.60
CA LEU A 41 -5.47 -19.27 -11.49
C LEU A 41 -6.92 -18.82 -11.65
N PHE A 42 -7.44 -18.10 -10.67
CA PHE A 42 -8.82 -17.67 -10.56
C PHE A 42 -9.83 -18.82 -10.35
N PHE A 43 -10.97 -18.49 -9.77
CA PHE A 43 -12.01 -19.48 -9.51
C PHE A 43 -12.79 -19.83 -10.79
N ASP A 44 -13.05 -21.12 -10.98
CA ASP A 44 -13.74 -21.70 -12.13
C ASP A 44 -15.21 -22.04 -11.86
N LEU A 45 -15.93 -21.20 -11.10
CA LEU A 45 -17.34 -21.43 -10.77
C LEU A 45 -18.14 -21.77 -12.03
N LYS A 46 -18.60 -23.02 -12.14
CA LYS A 46 -19.32 -23.65 -13.24
C LYS A 46 -18.53 -23.89 -14.52
N TYR A 47 -17.58 -23.04 -14.93
CA TYR A 47 -16.77 -23.24 -16.14
C TYR A 47 -15.38 -22.60 -16.01
N SER A 48 -14.42 -23.17 -16.74
CA SER A 48 -13.05 -22.66 -16.86
C SER A 48 -12.89 -21.95 -18.21
N LEU A 49 -12.10 -20.86 -18.23
CA LEU A 49 -11.72 -20.19 -19.49
C LEU A 49 -10.77 -21.08 -20.32
N LEU A 50 -9.78 -21.65 -19.62
CA LEU A 50 -8.82 -22.59 -20.19
C LEU A 50 -8.57 -23.69 -19.19
N LYS A 51 -8.41 -24.94 -19.66
CA LYS A 51 -8.01 -26.06 -18.82
C LYS A 51 -7.26 -27.13 -19.61
N LYS A 52 -6.30 -27.77 -18.94
CA LYS A 52 -5.53 -28.88 -19.50
C LYS A 52 -5.13 -29.84 -18.40
N LYS A 53 -5.40 -31.12 -18.56
CA LYS A 53 -4.94 -32.16 -17.64
C LYS A 53 -3.55 -32.64 -18.03
N ILE A 54 -2.63 -32.60 -17.08
CA ILE A 54 -1.25 -33.11 -17.23
C ILE A 54 -0.98 -34.07 -16.08
N GLY A 55 -0.84 -35.36 -16.39
CA GLY A 55 -0.74 -36.40 -15.38
C GLY A 55 -2.01 -36.49 -14.52
N GLU A 56 -1.86 -36.35 -13.20
CA GLU A 56 -2.97 -36.40 -12.24
C GLU A 56 -3.59 -35.05 -11.95
N THR A 57 -2.97 -33.94 -12.42
CA THR A 57 -3.37 -32.59 -12.10
C THR A 57 -4.03 -31.91 -13.30
N GLU A 58 -5.19 -31.29 -13.07
CA GLU A 58 -5.82 -30.38 -14.05
C GLU A 58 -5.35 -28.96 -13.76
N TYR A 59 -4.72 -28.33 -14.74
CA TYR A 59 -4.30 -26.93 -14.72
C TYR A 59 -5.30 -26.09 -15.46
N GLY A 60 -5.68 -24.94 -14.90
CA GLY A 60 -6.68 -24.11 -15.54
C GLY A 60 -6.65 -22.65 -15.15
N ILE A 61 -7.43 -21.87 -15.92
CA ILE A 61 -7.73 -20.46 -15.64
C ILE A 61 -9.24 -20.34 -15.49
N GLY A 62 -9.66 -19.93 -14.30
CA GLY A 62 -11.06 -19.59 -14.04
C GLY A 62 -11.41 -18.20 -14.58
N TRP A 63 -12.68 -17.87 -14.56
CA TRP A 63 -13.17 -16.58 -15.04
C TRP A 63 -13.31 -15.52 -13.94
N LEU A 64 -13.30 -15.92 -12.67
CA LEU A 64 -13.56 -15.04 -11.53
C LEU A 64 -12.24 -14.64 -10.84
N PRO A 65 -11.71 -13.41 -11.04
CA PRO A 65 -10.39 -13.00 -10.56
C PRO A 65 -10.38 -12.60 -9.07
N LEU A 66 -10.99 -13.42 -8.20
CA LEU A 66 -11.06 -13.18 -6.76
C LEU A 66 -10.08 -14.03 -5.95
N GLY A 67 -9.27 -14.88 -6.59
CA GLY A 67 -8.31 -15.78 -5.96
C GLY A 67 -7.97 -16.94 -6.88
N GLY A 68 -7.07 -17.82 -6.47
CA GLY A 68 -6.78 -19.09 -7.10
C GLY A 68 -6.95 -20.22 -6.10
N TYR A 69 -6.67 -21.44 -6.51
CA TYR A 69 -6.68 -22.57 -5.59
C TYR A 69 -5.87 -23.76 -6.08
N VAL A 70 -5.35 -24.50 -5.12
CA VAL A 70 -4.76 -25.83 -5.34
C VAL A 70 -5.60 -26.85 -4.61
N LYS A 71 -6.31 -27.72 -5.35
CA LYS A 71 -7.06 -28.84 -4.73
C LYS A 71 -6.12 -30.01 -4.44
N ILE A 72 -5.83 -30.22 -3.16
CA ILE A 72 -5.00 -31.32 -2.67
C ILE A 72 -5.90 -32.44 -2.17
N SER A 73 -5.72 -33.67 -2.70
CA SER A 73 -6.55 -34.83 -2.33
C SER A 73 -6.53 -35.08 -0.83
N GLY A 74 -7.69 -35.29 -0.22
CA GLY A 74 -7.83 -35.62 1.21
C GLY A 74 -7.51 -34.45 2.16
N MET A 75 -7.58 -33.22 1.68
CA MET A 75 -7.53 -32.01 2.48
C MET A 75 -8.97 -31.50 2.70
N ILE A 76 -9.26 -31.07 3.94
CA ILE A 76 -10.51 -30.35 4.24
C ILE A 76 -10.27 -28.91 3.84
N ASP A 77 -10.79 -28.53 2.67
CA ASP A 77 -10.70 -27.19 2.12
C ASP A 77 -12.11 -26.56 1.96
N GLU A 78 -12.18 -25.41 1.30
CA GLU A 78 -13.43 -24.69 1.04
C GLU A 78 -14.41 -25.49 0.16
N SER A 79 -13.95 -26.51 -0.58
CA SER A 79 -14.80 -27.36 -1.43
C SER A 79 -15.65 -28.33 -0.63
N MET A 80 -15.33 -28.54 0.67
CA MET A 80 -16.03 -29.46 1.60
C MET A 80 -16.39 -30.80 0.95
N ASP A 81 -15.40 -31.46 0.30
CA ASP A 81 -15.61 -32.71 -0.42
C ASP A 81 -15.89 -33.89 0.55
N LYS A 82 -17.10 -33.89 1.11
CA LYS A 82 -17.54 -34.88 2.13
C LYS A 82 -17.56 -36.29 1.59
N GLU A 83 -17.81 -36.47 0.30
CA GLU A 83 -17.85 -37.81 -0.32
C GLU A 83 -16.47 -38.44 -0.31
N GLN A 84 -15.43 -37.70 -0.68
CA GLN A 84 -14.04 -38.18 -0.63
C GLN A 84 -13.60 -38.44 0.81
N MET A 85 -13.95 -37.56 1.75
CA MET A 85 -13.58 -37.72 3.15
C MET A 85 -14.23 -38.90 3.86
N ALA A 86 -15.40 -39.36 3.39
CA ALA A 86 -16.08 -40.54 3.90
C ALA A 86 -15.40 -41.88 3.50
N LEU A 87 -14.55 -41.86 2.48
CA LEU A 87 -13.80 -43.06 2.05
C LEU A 87 -12.56 -43.30 2.89
N PRO A 88 -12.05 -44.55 2.97
CA PRO A 88 -10.80 -44.85 3.64
C PRO A 88 -9.64 -44.01 3.08
N ALA A 89 -8.81 -43.46 3.99
CA ALA A 89 -7.68 -42.63 3.62
C ALA A 89 -6.66 -43.37 2.75
N GLN A 90 -6.27 -42.72 1.63
CA GLN A 90 -5.30 -43.29 0.71
C GLN A 90 -3.87 -42.78 0.98
N PRO A 91 -2.79 -43.53 0.67
CA PRO A 91 -1.41 -43.12 0.95
C PRO A 91 -1.00 -41.77 0.25
N TRP A 92 -1.65 -41.41 -0.83
CA TRP A 92 -1.38 -40.19 -1.57
C TRP A 92 -2.23 -38.97 -1.12
N GLU A 93 -3.08 -39.15 -0.10
CA GLU A 93 -3.89 -38.07 0.44
C GLU A 93 -3.15 -37.25 1.50
N PHE A 94 -3.46 -35.96 1.58
CA PHE A 94 -2.92 -35.03 2.57
C PHE A 94 -3.11 -35.52 4.00
N ARG A 95 -4.30 -36.04 4.34
CA ARG A 95 -4.64 -36.56 5.69
C ARG A 95 -3.80 -37.80 6.11
N SER A 96 -3.19 -38.52 5.16
CA SER A 96 -2.35 -39.69 5.40
C SER A 96 -0.88 -39.35 5.65
N LYS A 97 -0.49 -38.06 5.41
CA LYS A 97 0.89 -37.62 5.61
C LYS A 97 1.17 -37.29 7.08
N PRO A 98 2.42 -37.47 7.55
CA PRO A 98 2.83 -37.00 8.87
C PRO A 98 2.55 -35.51 9.05
N ALA A 99 2.25 -35.06 10.27
CA ALA A 99 1.87 -33.68 10.57
C ALA A 99 2.92 -32.67 10.10
N TRP A 100 4.23 -32.95 10.20
CA TRP A 100 5.29 -32.06 9.74
C TRP A 100 5.30 -31.85 8.20
N GLN A 101 4.97 -32.90 7.41
CA GLN A 101 4.84 -32.74 5.95
C GLN A 101 3.64 -31.88 5.59
N ARG A 102 2.52 -32.11 6.26
CA ARG A 102 1.31 -31.29 6.10
C ARG A 102 1.58 -29.83 6.49
N LEU A 103 2.34 -29.60 7.55
CA LEU A 103 2.75 -28.26 7.98
C LEU A 103 3.59 -27.53 6.92
N ILE A 104 4.56 -28.23 6.32
CA ILE A 104 5.38 -27.65 5.24
C ILE A 104 4.51 -27.31 4.01
N ILE A 105 3.55 -28.17 3.65
CA ILE A 105 2.63 -27.92 2.55
C ILE A 105 1.83 -26.63 2.84
N MET A 106 1.28 -26.49 4.05
CA MET A 106 0.46 -25.32 4.42
C MET A 106 1.25 -24.02 4.54
N LEU A 107 2.48 -24.10 5.08
CA LEU A 107 3.35 -22.93 5.18
C LEU A 107 3.95 -22.53 3.82
N GLY A 108 3.88 -23.39 2.80
CA GLY A 108 4.52 -23.17 1.51
C GLY A 108 4.05 -21.90 0.82
N GLY A 109 2.74 -21.66 0.75
CA GLY A 109 2.17 -20.45 0.14
C GLY A 109 2.63 -19.18 0.83
N VAL A 110 2.52 -19.14 2.14
CA VAL A 110 2.97 -17.99 2.98
C VAL A 110 4.46 -17.73 2.81
N THR A 111 5.28 -18.80 2.83
CA THR A 111 6.73 -18.71 2.67
C THR A 111 7.11 -18.10 1.32
N VAL A 112 6.46 -18.55 0.24
CA VAL A 112 6.71 -18.01 -1.11
C VAL A 112 6.34 -16.54 -1.20
N ASN A 113 5.25 -16.11 -0.57
CA ASN A 113 4.88 -14.70 -0.56
C ASN A 113 5.93 -13.82 0.13
N PHE A 114 6.47 -14.24 1.27
CA PHE A 114 7.55 -13.49 1.92
C PHE A 114 8.82 -13.49 1.07
N ILE A 115 9.24 -14.65 0.55
CA ILE A 115 10.42 -14.73 -0.33
C ILE A 115 10.24 -13.80 -1.54
N LEU A 116 9.09 -13.82 -2.19
CA LEU A 116 8.80 -12.95 -3.32
C LEU A 116 8.95 -11.47 -2.96
N ALA A 117 8.36 -11.04 -1.85
CA ALA A 117 8.48 -9.65 -1.40
C ALA A 117 9.93 -9.23 -1.18
N PHE A 118 10.73 -10.06 -0.48
CA PHE A 118 12.15 -9.79 -0.27
C PHE A 118 12.94 -9.75 -1.58
N VAL A 119 12.70 -10.70 -2.49
CA VAL A 119 13.33 -10.72 -3.82
C VAL A 119 13.00 -9.45 -4.61
N ILE A 120 11.74 -9.01 -4.58
CA ILE A 120 11.34 -7.77 -5.23
C ILE A 120 12.08 -6.57 -4.61
N TYR A 121 12.12 -6.44 -3.27
CA TYR A 121 12.83 -5.32 -2.63
C TYR A 121 14.33 -5.31 -2.91
N ILE A 122 14.98 -6.49 -2.99
CA ILE A 122 16.38 -6.60 -3.40
C ILE A 122 16.54 -6.13 -4.85
N GLY A 123 15.69 -6.62 -5.76
CA GLY A 123 15.71 -6.21 -7.17
C GLY A 123 15.46 -4.71 -7.35
N MET A 124 14.55 -4.13 -6.58
CA MET A 124 14.28 -2.70 -6.60
C MET A 124 15.45 -1.87 -6.05
N ALA A 125 16.07 -2.29 -4.95
CA ALA A 125 17.26 -1.63 -4.44
C ALA A 125 18.39 -1.61 -5.47
N PHE A 126 18.59 -2.73 -6.19
CA PHE A 126 19.58 -2.83 -7.25
C PHE A 126 19.22 -1.97 -8.48
N ALA A 127 17.98 -2.03 -8.95
CA ALA A 127 17.57 -1.41 -10.23
C ALA A 127 17.33 0.10 -10.11
N TYR A 128 16.78 0.56 -8.99
CA TYR A 128 16.33 1.95 -8.82
C TYR A 128 17.13 2.70 -7.75
N GLY A 129 17.69 2.01 -6.77
CA GLY A 129 18.31 2.64 -5.61
C GLY A 129 17.30 3.35 -4.71
N ASP A 130 17.74 4.40 -4.02
CA ASP A 130 16.91 5.27 -3.20
C ASP A 130 17.07 6.72 -3.61
N MET A 131 15.94 7.42 -3.83
CA MET A 131 15.91 8.86 -4.01
C MET A 131 15.24 9.50 -2.79
N PHE A 132 15.86 10.47 -2.19
CA PHE A 132 15.38 11.15 -1.00
C PHE A 132 15.91 12.57 -0.90
N VAL A 133 15.25 13.39 -0.09
CA VAL A 133 15.77 14.68 0.35
C VAL A 133 16.31 14.51 1.76
N ALA A 134 17.59 14.82 1.98
CA ALA A 134 18.16 14.77 3.33
C ALA A 134 17.46 15.81 4.23
N THR A 135 17.19 15.46 5.48
CA THR A 135 16.54 16.40 6.43
C THR A 135 17.35 17.69 6.58
N ALA A 136 18.68 17.61 6.50
CA ALA A 136 19.56 18.78 6.52
C ALA A 136 19.37 19.70 5.30
N ASP A 137 18.93 19.17 4.16
CA ASP A 137 18.70 19.93 2.92
C ASP A 137 17.26 20.51 2.81
N LEU A 138 16.39 20.23 3.78
CA LEU A 138 15.05 20.83 3.90
C LEU A 138 15.15 22.27 4.43
N LYS A 139 15.63 23.21 3.59
CA LYS A 139 15.88 24.61 4.02
C LYS A 139 14.62 25.29 4.56
N ASP A 140 13.49 25.12 3.87
CA ASP A 140 12.22 25.80 4.17
C ASP A 140 11.22 24.88 4.90
N GLY A 141 11.70 23.75 5.45
CA GLY A 141 10.89 22.78 6.18
C GLY A 141 9.86 22.06 5.32
N LEU A 142 8.88 21.44 5.97
CA LEU A 142 7.84 20.62 5.37
C LEU A 142 6.51 21.36 5.27
N LEU A 143 5.65 20.95 4.34
CA LEU A 143 4.26 21.37 4.28
C LEU A 143 3.43 20.58 5.29
N ILE A 144 2.69 21.31 6.13
CA ILE A 144 1.78 20.74 7.13
C ILE A 144 0.43 21.44 7.00
N GLU A 145 -0.41 20.90 6.12
CA GLU A 145 -1.79 21.38 5.92
C GLU A 145 -2.81 20.49 6.64
N ASN A 146 -2.39 19.30 7.11
CA ASN A 146 -3.30 18.39 7.82
C ASN A 146 -3.79 19.04 9.13
N PRO A 147 -5.12 19.26 9.31
CA PRO A 147 -5.65 19.97 10.47
C PRO A 147 -5.37 19.26 11.81
N VAL A 148 -5.24 17.91 11.79
CA VAL A 148 -4.92 17.14 13.01
C VAL A 148 -3.48 17.38 13.44
N MET A 149 -2.56 17.46 12.47
CA MET A 149 -1.16 17.86 12.73
C MET A 149 -1.07 19.28 13.26
N GLN A 150 -1.81 20.22 12.66
CA GLN A 150 -1.83 21.62 13.11
C GLN A 150 -2.38 21.73 14.54
N LYS A 151 -3.45 20.98 14.84
CA LYS A 151 -4.03 20.90 16.20
C LYS A 151 -3.06 20.26 17.21
N ALA A 152 -2.23 19.31 16.79
CA ALA A 152 -1.18 18.74 17.60
C ALA A 152 0.00 19.70 17.85
N GLY A 153 0.03 20.85 17.16
CA GLY A 153 1.04 21.90 17.35
C GLY A 153 2.08 22.02 16.25
N PHE A 154 1.99 21.21 15.19
CA PHE A 154 2.87 21.33 14.03
C PHE A 154 2.49 22.52 13.14
N LYS A 155 3.46 23.07 12.41
CA LYS A 155 3.26 24.18 11.47
C LYS A 155 4.05 23.93 10.19
N THR A 156 3.53 24.44 9.06
CA THR A 156 4.31 24.48 7.82
C THR A 156 5.62 25.23 8.07
N GLY A 157 6.72 24.64 7.59
CA GLY A 157 8.09 25.11 7.85
C GLY A 157 8.83 24.32 8.92
N ASP A 158 8.15 23.47 9.71
CA ASP A 158 8.82 22.58 10.67
C ASP A 158 9.66 21.54 9.92
N LYS A 159 10.84 21.20 10.46
CA LYS A 159 11.67 20.06 10.05
C LYS A 159 11.57 18.99 11.11
N ILE A 160 11.33 17.75 10.73
CA ILE A 160 11.27 16.64 11.67
C ILE A 160 12.69 16.10 11.86
N LEU A 161 13.22 16.22 13.08
CA LEU A 161 14.57 15.81 13.42
C LEU A 161 14.64 14.39 13.99
N ALA A 162 13.66 14.01 14.81
CA ALA A 162 13.59 12.66 15.40
C ALA A 162 12.15 12.26 15.70
N ILE A 163 11.86 10.96 15.70
CA ILE A 163 10.58 10.35 16.06
C ILE A 163 10.87 9.30 17.15
N ASP A 164 10.27 9.45 18.32
CA ASP A 164 10.49 8.59 19.51
C ASP A 164 11.98 8.35 19.83
N GLY A 165 12.81 9.38 19.63
CA GLY A 165 14.26 9.35 19.86
C GLY A 165 15.08 8.85 18.67
N GLU A 166 14.47 8.25 17.65
CA GLU A 166 15.17 7.84 16.43
C GLU A 166 15.34 9.02 15.46
N LYS A 167 16.58 9.29 15.04
CA LYS A 167 16.91 10.40 14.16
C LYS A 167 16.32 10.21 12.77
N VAL A 168 15.63 11.22 12.27
CA VAL A 168 15.13 11.30 10.89
C VAL A 168 16.19 11.95 10.00
N ALA A 169 16.99 11.13 9.33
CA ALA A 169 18.07 11.61 8.47
C ALA A 169 17.61 12.04 7.08
N LYS A 170 16.46 11.53 6.62
CA LYS A 170 15.93 11.74 5.28
C LYS A 170 14.41 11.85 5.29
N PHE A 171 13.89 12.64 4.36
CA PHE A 171 12.45 12.66 4.04
C PHE A 171 12.17 11.58 2.99
N ASP A 172 11.36 10.61 3.37
CA ASP A 172 10.92 9.50 2.51
C ASP A 172 9.44 9.17 2.76
N ASN A 173 8.93 8.17 2.04
CA ASN A 173 7.53 7.77 2.13
C ASN A 173 7.14 7.16 3.49
N GLN A 174 8.09 6.75 4.32
CA GLN A 174 7.82 6.13 5.63
C GLN A 174 7.57 7.16 6.73
N ILE A 175 8.00 8.40 6.56
CA ILE A 175 7.89 9.43 7.60
C ILE A 175 6.45 9.63 8.08
N ASN A 176 5.48 9.63 7.16
CA ASN A 176 4.05 9.78 7.52
C ASN A 176 3.56 8.60 8.37
N ALA A 177 3.94 7.38 8.04
CA ALA A 177 3.57 6.18 8.80
C ALA A 177 4.22 6.18 10.20
N ASN A 178 5.47 6.61 10.30
CA ASN A 178 6.17 6.70 11.57
C ASN A 178 5.54 7.76 12.49
N ILE A 179 5.14 8.92 11.96
CA ILE A 179 4.44 9.97 12.74
C ILE A 179 3.11 9.46 13.30
N VAL A 180 2.34 8.69 12.51
CA VAL A 180 1.05 8.13 12.98
C VAL A 180 1.21 7.32 14.26
N MET A 181 2.34 6.64 14.43
CA MET A 181 2.61 5.75 15.55
C MET A 181 3.49 6.37 16.64
N ALA A 182 3.93 7.61 16.43
CA ALA A 182 4.82 8.31 17.33
C ALA A 182 4.14 8.68 18.65
N LYS A 183 4.94 8.71 19.72
CA LYS A 183 4.57 9.34 20.99
C LYS A 183 5.16 10.75 21.08
N HIS A 184 6.38 10.92 20.59
CA HIS A 184 7.13 12.17 20.65
C HIS A 184 7.80 12.45 19.31
N VAL A 185 7.66 13.67 18.81
CA VAL A 185 8.32 14.11 17.57
C VAL A 185 9.16 15.34 17.89
N LEU A 186 10.47 15.25 17.67
CA LEU A 186 11.39 16.37 17.80
C LEU A 186 11.41 17.13 16.46
N ILE A 187 11.13 18.42 16.51
CA ILE A 187 11.13 19.30 15.35
C ILE A 187 12.14 20.44 15.51
N ASP A 188 12.60 20.98 14.39
CA ASP A 188 13.25 22.30 14.28
C ASP A 188 12.23 23.27 13.67
N ARG A 189 11.96 24.35 14.38
CA ARG A 189 11.11 25.46 13.93
C ARG A 189 11.93 26.74 13.94
N ASN A 190 12.36 27.19 12.76
CA ASN A 190 13.18 28.41 12.60
C ASN A 190 14.47 28.42 13.43
N GLY A 191 15.11 27.28 13.63
CA GLY A 191 16.32 27.13 14.43
C GLY A 191 16.11 26.73 15.89
N ASP A 192 14.85 26.78 16.37
CA ASP A 192 14.51 26.33 17.73
C ASP A 192 14.00 24.89 17.72
N THR A 193 14.61 24.05 18.54
CA THR A 193 14.19 22.65 18.68
C THR A 193 13.08 22.51 19.70
N GLN A 194 12.00 21.81 19.34
CA GLN A 194 10.83 21.57 20.18
C GLN A 194 10.41 20.12 20.09
N THR A 195 9.95 19.54 21.21
CA THR A 195 9.35 18.20 21.22
C THR A 195 7.82 18.33 21.27
N ILE A 196 7.16 17.76 20.27
CA ILE A 196 5.70 17.67 20.23
C ILE A 196 5.30 16.28 20.73
N THR A 197 4.44 16.24 21.76
CA THR A 197 3.84 15.00 22.26
C THR A 197 2.55 14.73 21.48
N MET A 198 2.48 13.56 20.86
CA MET A 198 1.33 13.19 20.05
C MET A 198 0.11 12.87 20.92
N PRO A 199 -1.08 13.42 20.60
CA PRO A 199 -2.30 13.11 21.34
C PRO A 199 -2.66 11.63 21.25
N ILE A 200 -3.15 11.03 22.34
CA ILE A 200 -3.59 9.61 22.36
C ILE A 200 -4.69 9.36 21.31
N GLN A 201 -5.55 10.35 21.07
CA GLN A 201 -6.65 10.27 20.11
C GLN A 201 -6.25 10.66 18.67
N PHE A 202 -4.95 10.84 18.40
CA PHE A 202 -4.45 11.31 17.10
C PHE A 202 -4.97 10.47 15.93
N VAL A 203 -4.90 9.14 16.04
CA VAL A 203 -5.35 8.21 14.99
C VAL A 203 -6.88 8.28 14.79
N ASP A 204 -7.67 8.41 15.86
CA ASP A 204 -9.12 8.58 15.78
C ASP A 204 -9.49 9.90 15.09
N GLU A 205 -8.78 10.98 15.40
CA GLU A 205 -8.98 12.28 14.73
C GLU A 205 -8.61 12.23 13.25
N LEU A 206 -7.51 11.57 12.91
CA LEU A 206 -7.12 11.35 11.50
C LEU A 206 -8.19 10.56 10.73
N SER A 207 -8.80 9.56 11.37
CA SER A 207 -9.82 8.73 10.72
C SER A 207 -11.11 9.48 10.35
N LYS A 208 -11.35 10.63 10.96
CA LYS A 208 -12.54 11.46 10.74
C LYS A 208 -12.34 12.51 9.64
N GLN A 209 -11.13 12.69 9.15
CA GLN A 209 -10.80 13.74 8.19
C GLN A 209 -10.46 13.18 6.80
N ALA A 210 -10.54 14.07 5.80
CA ALA A 210 -10.12 13.73 4.45
C ALA A 210 -8.65 13.25 4.43
N LYS A 211 -8.35 12.27 3.58
CA LYS A 211 -7.01 11.70 3.44
C LYS A 211 -6.04 12.73 2.85
N SER A 212 -5.38 13.49 3.70
CA SER A 212 -4.26 14.35 3.32
C SER A 212 -2.98 13.85 3.99
N PRO A 213 -1.81 13.96 3.33
CA PRO A 213 -0.55 13.65 3.96
C PRO A 213 -0.39 14.41 5.27
N LEU A 214 0.26 13.79 6.28
CA LEU A 214 0.55 14.47 7.54
C LEU A 214 1.59 15.56 7.32
N VAL A 215 2.63 15.18 6.58
CA VAL A 215 3.70 16.06 6.15
C VAL A 215 4.03 15.75 4.69
N SER A 216 4.42 16.77 3.94
CA SER A 216 4.90 16.64 2.55
C SER A 216 5.97 17.67 2.24
N LEU A 217 6.67 17.50 1.12
CA LEU A 217 7.52 18.55 0.60
C LEU A 217 6.66 19.73 0.16
N ARG A 218 7.19 20.94 0.34
CA ARG A 218 6.54 22.15 -0.18
C ARG A 218 6.76 22.22 -1.68
N MET A 219 5.66 22.20 -2.42
CA MET A 219 5.72 22.17 -3.89
C MET A 219 5.78 23.58 -4.47
N PRO A 220 6.63 23.85 -5.47
CA PRO A 220 6.58 25.11 -6.21
C PRO A 220 5.25 25.26 -6.93
N PHE A 221 4.85 26.50 -7.15
CA PHE A 221 3.65 26.78 -7.91
C PHE A 221 3.94 26.78 -9.41
N VAL A 222 3.85 25.60 -10.02
CA VAL A 222 4.06 25.41 -11.46
C VAL A 222 2.71 25.13 -12.13
N VAL A 223 2.42 25.87 -13.18
CA VAL A 223 1.20 25.70 -14.00
C VAL A 223 1.33 24.40 -14.79
N GLY A 224 0.41 23.45 -14.58
CA GLY A 224 0.31 22.20 -15.33
C GLY A 224 -0.64 22.30 -16.52
N GLY A 225 -1.66 23.15 -16.40
CA GLY A 225 -2.66 23.40 -17.43
C GLY A 225 -3.59 24.53 -17.01
N VAL A 226 -4.31 25.07 -17.98
CA VAL A 226 -5.31 26.14 -17.79
C VAL A 226 -6.68 25.57 -18.15
N ASP A 227 -7.65 25.73 -17.25
CA ASP A 227 -9.02 25.23 -17.44
C ASP A 227 -9.70 25.94 -18.64
N ASP A 228 -10.57 25.22 -19.34
CA ASP A 228 -11.24 25.77 -20.53
C ASP A 228 -12.09 27.00 -20.23
N ASP A 229 -12.64 27.12 -19.05
CA ASP A 229 -13.44 28.23 -18.54
C ASP A 229 -12.63 29.27 -17.77
N SER A 230 -11.34 29.09 -17.60
CA SER A 230 -10.46 30.01 -16.90
C SER A 230 -10.39 31.37 -17.61
N LYS A 231 -10.39 32.46 -16.82
CA LYS A 231 -10.14 33.83 -17.29
C LYS A 231 -8.65 34.13 -17.49
N ASN A 232 -7.76 33.23 -17.05
CA ASN A 232 -6.30 33.41 -17.02
C ASN A 232 -5.61 32.69 -18.19
N LYS A 233 -6.08 32.93 -19.43
CA LYS A 233 -5.55 32.31 -20.65
C LYS A 233 -4.11 32.74 -21.01
N ASP A 234 -3.61 33.79 -20.39
CA ASP A 234 -2.23 34.25 -20.56
C ASP A 234 -1.21 33.37 -19.79
N LEU A 235 -1.67 32.57 -18.80
CA LEU A 235 -0.85 31.56 -18.16
C LEU A 235 -0.68 30.37 -19.08
N GLN A 236 0.50 29.77 -19.06
CA GLN A 236 0.85 28.62 -19.91
C GLN A 236 1.38 27.46 -19.06
N PRO A 237 1.23 26.21 -19.53
CA PRO A 237 1.89 25.07 -18.89
C PRO A 237 3.40 25.31 -18.76
N LYS A 238 3.96 24.94 -17.59
CA LYS A 238 5.36 25.14 -17.15
C LYS A 238 5.70 26.55 -16.66
N ASP A 239 4.78 27.51 -16.65
CA ASP A 239 5.02 28.76 -15.94
C ASP A 239 5.24 28.47 -14.44
N ILE A 240 6.26 29.09 -13.86
CA ILE A 240 6.54 29.02 -12.42
C ILE A 240 6.13 30.35 -11.80
N VAL A 241 5.15 30.33 -10.93
CA VAL A 241 4.72 31.53 -10.21
C VAL A 241 5.72 31.80 -9.09
N LEU A 242 6.35 32.95 -9.11
CA LEU A 242 7.37 33.39 -8.13
C LEU A 242 6.80 34.36 -7.10
N ARG A 243 5.84 35.19 -7.50
CA ARG A 243 5.19 36.17 -6.64
C ARG A 243 3.75 36.47 -7.12
N LEU A 244 2.92 36.90 -6.20
CA LEU A 244 1.56 37.40 -6.48
C LEU A 244 1.46 38.81 -5.88
N ASN A 245 1.24 39.79 -6.72
CA ASN A 245 1.54 41.20 -6.43
C ASN A 245 3.01 41.33 -5.93
N GLU A 246 3.21 42.02 -4.80
CA GLU A 246 4.54 42.20 -4.20
C GLU A 246 4.90 41.05 -3.23
N GLU A 247 3.99 40.11 -2.93
CA GLU A 247 4.22 39.02 -1.97
C GLU A 247 4.91 37.81 -2.65
N PRO A 248 6.01 37.30 -2.08
CA PRO A 248 6.66 36.07 -2.60
C PRO A 248 5.73 34.86 -2.53
N ALA A 249 5.69 34.08 -3.60
CA ALA A 249 4.92 32.85 -3.74
C ALA A 249 5.83 31.70 -4.22
N LYS A 250 6.97 31.51 -3.54
CA LYS A 250 7.96 30.46 -3.85
C LYS A 250 7.31 29.06 -3.85
N TYR A 251 6.37 28.83 -2.95
CA TYR A 251 5.64 27.57 -2.81
C TYR A 251 4.13 27.79 -2.98
N PHE A 252 3.44 26.75 -3.43
CA PHE A 252 2.00 26.78 -3.67
C PHE A 252 1.18 27.11 -2.41
N ASP A 253 1.62 26.64 -1.24
CA ASP A 253 0.98 26.97 0.04
C ASP A 253 0.99 28.48 0.34
N GLN A 254 2.07 29.18 -0.01
CA GLN A 254 2.15 30.63 0.10
C GLN A 254 1.21 31.32 -0.90
N ALA A 255 1.24 30.85 -2.16
CA ALA A 255 0.35 31.36 -3.21
C ALA A 255 -1.12 31.23 -2.79
N LYS A 256 -1.52 30.06 -2.26
CA LYS A 256 -2.88 29.79 -1.78
C LYS A 256 -3.33 30.81 -0.74
N ALA A 257 -2.47 31.15 0.23
CA ALA A 257 -2.78 32.16 1.26
C ALA A 257 -2.97 33.57 0.67
N ILE A 258 -2.18 33.94 -0.35
CA ILE A 258 -2.28 35.21 -1.03
C ILE A 258 -3.57 35.29 -1.89
N LEU A 259 -3.86 34.22 -2.62
CA LEU A 259 -5.07 34.13 -3.45
C LEU A 259 -6.34 34.21 -2.61
N GLU A 260 -6.37 33.60 -1.45
CA GLU A 260 -7.49 33.63 -0.50
C GLU A 260 -7.82 35.08 -0.05
N LYS A 261 -6.79 35.90 0.21
CA LYS A 261 -6.95 37.32 0.56
C LYS A 261 -7.40 38.21 -0.61
N ASN A 262 -7.24 37.72 -1.85
CA ASN A 262 -7.50 38.48 -3.07
C ASN A 262 -8.67 37.94 -3.90
N LYS A 263 -9.60 37.25 -3.30
CA LYS A 263 -10.81 36.74 -3.96
C LYS A 263 -11.54 37.82 -4.76
N GLY A 264 -11.92 37.47 -5.97
CA GLY A 264 -12.66 38.37 -6.87
C GLY A 264 -11.85 39.51 -7.48
N LYS A 265 -10.53 39.61 -7.16
CA LYS A 265 -9.70 40.75 -7.61
C LYS A 265 -8.79 40.34 -8.78
N LEU A 266 -8.47 41.34 -9.60
CA LEU A 266 -7.38 41.27 -10.56
C LEU A 266 -6.07 41.59 -9.84
N ILE A 267 -5.07 40.70 -9.94
CA ILE A 267 -3.75 40.86 -9.35
C ILE A 267 -2.68 40.58 -10.39
N VAL A 268 -1.42 40.89 -10.08
CA VAL A 268 -0.29 40.64 -10.98
C VAL A 268 0.48 39.43 -10.48
N ALA A 269 0.65 38.39 -11.33
CA ALA A 269 1.53 37.29 -11.10
C ALA A 269 2.88 37.56 -11.74
N GLY A 270 3.95 37.53 -10.95
CA GLY A 270 5.33 37.45 -11.44
C GLY A 270 5.65 35.97 -11.70
N ILE A 271 5.88 35.64 -12.95
CA ILE A 271 6.14 34.27 -13.39
C ILE A 271 7.53 34.13 -14.02
N LEU A 272 8.06 32.93 -13.99
CA LEU A 272 9.22 32.53 -14.78
C LEU A 272 8.74 31.63 -15.94
N ARG A 273 8.95 32.11 -17.17
CA ARG A 273 8.62 31.42 -18.42
C ARG A 273 9.86 31.35 -19.31
N ASN A 274 10.34 30.12 -19.63
CA ASN A 274 11.54 29.94 -20.44
C ASN A 274 12.75 30.75 -19.91
N ASP A 275 12.99 30.66 -18.60
CA ASP A 275 14.07 31.36 -17.87
C ASP A 275 14.01 32.89 -17.91
N LYS A 276 12.85 33.47 -18.30
CA LYS A 276 12.62 34.90 -18.28
C LYS A 276 11.52 35.23 -17.28
N GLU A 277 11.80 36.16 -16.38
CA GLU A 277 10.76 36.73 -15.52
C GLU A 277 9.87 37.66 -16.32
N MET A 278 8.57 37.52 -16.08
CA MET A 278 7.54 38.40 -16.67
C MET A 278 6.38 38.60 -15.71
N GLN A 279 5.60 39.60 -15.95
CA GLN A 279 4.39 39.89 -15.20
C GLN A 279 3.17 39.57 -16.05
N VAL A 280 2.21 38.85 -15.47
CA VAL A 280 0.95 38.50 -16.13
C VAL A 280 -0.19 38.89 -15.21
N PRO A 281 -1.17 39.69 -15.70
CA PRO A 281 -2.38 39.96 -14.94
C PRO A 281 -3.20 38.67 -14.79
N VAL A 282 -3.65 38.38 -13.56
CA VAL A 282 -4.44 37.18 -13.27
C VAL A 282 -5.67 37.51 -12.44
N GLN A 283 -6.82 37.00 -12.87
CA GLN A 283 -8.10 37.16 -12.17
C GLN A 283 -8.25 36.05 -11.15
N VAL A 284 -8.32 36.40 -9.88
CA VAL A 284 -8.70 35.45 -8.81
C VAL A 284 -10.22 35.34 -8.82
N ASP A 285 -10.74 34.13 -8.82
CA ASP A 285 -12.18 33.88 -8.76
C ASP A 285 -12.76 34.10 -7.33
N ALA A 286 -14.07 33.90 -7.17
CA ALA A 286 -14.75 34.03 -5.88
C ALA A 286 -14.30 32.97 -4.84
N ASP A 287 -13.75 31.86 -5.29
CA ASP A 287 -13.26 30.76 -4.46
C ASP A 287 -11.76 30.87 -4.12
N GLY A 288 -11.08 31.92 -4.61
CA GLY A 288 -9.65 32.11 -4.40
C GLY A 288 -8.78 31.26 -5.33
N LYS A 289 -9.28 30.92 -6.52
CA LYS A 289 -8.57 30.09 -7.50
C LYS A 289 -8.26 30.91 -8.77
N LEU A 290 -7.34 30.37 -9.57
CA LEU A 290 -6.97 30.94 -10.87
C LEU A 290 -7.55 30.17 -12.07
N GLY A 291 -8.32 29.09 -11.85
CA GLY A 291 -8.80 28.21 -12.91
C GLY A 291 -7.65 27.55 -13.67
N ILE A 292 -6.68 27.01 -12.94
CA ILE A 292 -5.53 26.29 -13.48
C ILE A 292 -5.27 25.03 -12.66
N HIS A 293 -4.66 24.04 -13.29
CA HIS A 293 -4.11 22.88 -12.61
C HIS A 293 -2.64 23.09 -12.29
N THR A 294 -2.20 22.65 -11.12
CA THR A 294 -0.78 22.60 -10.78
C THR A 294 -0.12 21.40 -11.44
N ALA A 295 1.13 21.53 -11.87
CA ALA A 295 1.90 20.43 -12.40
C ALA A 295 2.20 19.40 -11.32
N ALA A 296 2.07 18.12 -11.66
CA ALA A 296 2.58 17.02 -10.83
C ALA A 296 4.11 16.92 -11.01
N LEU A 297 4.86 17.19 -9.95
CA LEU A 297 6.33 17.20 -9.97
C LEU A 297 6.86 16.04 -9.15
N ASP A 298 7.79 15.29 -9.71
CA ASP A 298 8.59 14.29 -9.02
C ASP A 298 9.87 14.91 -8.40
N LEU A 299 10.60 14.13 -7.62
CA LEU A 299 11.84 14.59 -6.97
C LEU A 299 12.87 15.08 -7.98
N GLN A 300 12.99 14.42 -9.14
CA GLN A 300 13.95 14.84 -10.18
C GLN A 300 13.58 16.20 -10.77
N SER A 301 12.29 16.45 -10.98
CA SER A 301 11.80 17.76 -11.44
C SER A 301 12.05 18.86 -10.40
N LEU A 302 11.84 18.56 -9.12
CA LEU A 302 12.11 19.50 -8.02
C LEU A 302 13.58 19.85 -7.92
N GLU A 303 14.49 18.89 -8.16
CA GLU A 303 15.93 19.12 -8.20
C GLU A 303 16.32 20.00 -9.40
N LYS A 304 15.84 19.67 -10.60
CA LYS A 304 16.09 20.47 -11.81
C LYS A 304 15.63 21.91 -11.68
N LEU A 305 14.53 22.14 -10.97
CA LEU A 305 14.00 23.48 -10.67
C LEU A 305 14.77 24.16 -9.50
N GLY A 306 15.71 23.49 -8.87
CA GLY A 306 16.54 24.04 -7.78
C GLY A 306 15.84 24.20 -6.43
N TYR A 307 14.67 23.57 -6.23
CA TYR A 307 13.93 23.67 -4.97
C TYR A 307 14.49 22.76 -3.88
N TYR A 308 14.95 21.58 -4.26
CA TYR A 308 15.52 20.62 -3.34
C TYR A 308 16.81 20.02 -3.90
N LYS A 309 17.72 19.69 -3.01
CA LYS A 309 18.85 18.83 -3.34
C LYS A 309 18.40 17.39 -3.13
N VAL A 310 18.31 16.64 -4.21
CA VAL A 310 17.93 15.24 -4.16
C VAL A 310 19.18 14.39 -4.07
N SER A 311 19.22 13.53 -3.07
CA SER A 311 20.27 12.52 -2.93
C SER A 311 19.80 11.23 -3.57
N LYS A 312 20.63 10.64 -4.42
CA LYS A 312 20.42 9.31 -4.99
C LYS A 312 21.47 8.37 -4.40
N GLN A 313 21.02 7.29 -3.79
CA GLN A 313 21.86 6.21 -3.32
C GLN A 313 21.65 4.99 -4.22
N GLU A 314 22.65 4.65 -4.99
CA GLU A 314 22.68 3.46 -5.82
C GLU A 314 23.37 2.34 -5.05
N TYR A 315 22.94 1.11 -5.26
CA TYR A 315 23.48 -0.07 -4.61
C TYR A 315 24.00 -1.04 -5.66
N GLY A 316 25.22 -1.53 -5.47
CA GLY A 316 25.72 -2.66 -6.25
C GLY A 316 24.91 -3.94 -6.01
N PHE A 317 25.11 -4.94 -6.87
CA PHE A 317 24.34 -6.21 -6.76
C PHE A 317 24.45 -6.83 -5.35
N VAL A 318 25.65 -6.93 -4.78
CA VAL A 318 25.84 -7.51 -3.45
C VAL A 318 25.25 -6.63 -2.35
N GLU A 319 25.40 -5.31 -2.47
CA GLU A 319 24.90 -4.34 -1.50
C GLU A 319 23.38 -4.27 -1.48
N SER A 320 22.69 -4.61 -2.58
CA SER A 320 21.23 -4.61 -2.68
C SER A 320 20.58 -5.69 -1.79
N PHE A 321 21.31 -6.77 -1.45
CA PHE A 321 20.76 -7.84 -0.61
C PHE A 321 20.44 -7.35 0.82
N PRO A 322 21.39 -6.86 1.62
CA PRO A 322 21.07 -6.37 2.95
C PRO A 322 20.07 -5.22 2.93
N VAL A 323 20.15 -4.31 1.94
CA VAL A 323 19.21 -3.19 1.80
C VAL A 323 17.79 -3.67 1.50
N GLY A 324 17.62 -4.58 0.55
CA GLY A 324 16.30 -5.13 0.19
C GLY A 324 15.70 -5.96 1.33
N ILE A 325 16.52 -6.74 2.04
CA ILE A 325 16.08 -7.48 3.23
C ILE A 325 15.61 -6.50 4.31
N GLN A 326 16.36 -5.44 4.58
CA GLN A 326 15.97 -4.43 5.56
C GLN A 326 14.64 -3.76 5.17
N LYS A 327 14.48 -3.33 3.91
CA LYS A 327 13.22 -2.74 3.41
C LYS A 327 12.04 -3.70 3.57
N GLY A 328 12.22 -4.97 3.23
CA GLY A 328 11.18 -5.99 3.41
C GLY A 328 10.82 -6.20 4.88
N ALA A 329 11.82 -6.24 5.77
CA ALA A 329 11.62 -6.35 7.21
C ALA A 329 10.89 -5.12 7.79
N ASP A 330 11.29 -3.91 7.40
CA ASP A 330 10.64 -2.67 7.82
C ASP A 330 9.18 -2.63 7.37
N GLN A 331 8.91 -3.06 6.14
CA GLN A 331 7.55 -3.14 5.60
C GLN A 331 6.70 -4.17 6.36
N LEU A 332 7.28 -5.33 6.69
CA LEU A 332 6.60 -6.38 7.48
C LEU A 332 6.27 -5.88 8.89
N VAL A 333 7.22 -5.25 9.56
CA VAL A 333 7.02 -4.64 10.89
C VAL A 333 5.98 -3.52 10.83
N GLY A 334 6.06 -2.67 9.81
CA GLY A 334 5.08 -1.60 9.57
C GLY A 334 3.66 -2.14 9.39
N TYR A 335 3.50 -3.20 8.59
CA TYR A 335 2.20 -3.84 8.40
C TYR A 335 1.68 -4.49 9.70
N GLY A 336 2.55 -5.13 10.48
CA GLY A 336 2.18 -5.65 11.81
C GLY A 336 1.68 -4.56 12.77
N LYS A 337 2.32 -3.38 12.77
CA LYS A 337 1.85 -2.22 13.53
C LYS A 337 0.49 -1.71 13.04
N GLN A 338 0.25 -1.66 11.71
CA GLN A 338 -1.05 -1.30 11.15
C GLN A 338 -2.15 -2.27 11.57
N LEU A 339 -1.91 -3.58 11.52
CA LEU A 339 -2.85 -4.58 12.00
C LEU A 339 -3.18 -4.39 13.48
N LYS A 340 -2.16 -4.14 14.33
CA LYS A 340 -2.37 -3.84 15.75
C LYS A 340 -3.28 -2.63 15.95
N MET A 341 -3.16 -1.58 15.12
CA MET A 341 -4.05 -0.43 15.15
C MET A 341 -5.48 -0.78 14.72
N ILE A 342 -5.64 -1.60 13.66
CA ILE A 342 -6.95 -2.04 13.17
C ILE A 342 -7.70 -2.84 14.24
N PHE A 343 -6.99 -3.71 14.97
CA PHE A 343 -7.58 -4.52 16.04
C PHE A 343 -7.74 -3.77 17.37
N ASN A 344 -7.22 -2.55 17.52
CA ASN A 344 -7.48 -1.73 18.68
C ASN A 344 -8.76 -0.88 18.48
N PRO A 345 -9.85 -1.14 19.24
CA PRO A 345 -11.11 -0.40 19.10
C PRO A 345 -10.99 1.11 19.35
N GLU A 346 -10.03 1.52 20.19
CA GLU A 346 -9.83 2.93 20.55
C GLU A 346 -9.37 3.76 19.36
N THR A 347 -8.57 3.17 18.46
CA THR A 347 -8.07 3.87 17.28
C THR A 347 -9.12 4.06 16.20
N LYS A 348 -10.18 3.23 16.20
CA LYS A 348 -11.21 3.13 15.14
C LYS A 348 -10.63 2.91 13.74
N ALA A 349 -9.38 2.43 13.65
CA ALA A 349 -8.69 2.21 12.38
C ALA A 349 -9.37 1.14 11.50
N TYR A 350 -10.18 0.25 12.10
CA TYR A 350 -11.00 -0.70 11.36
C TYR A 350 -11.94 -0.06 10.33
N LYS A 351 -12.35 1.22 10.54
CA LYS A 351 -13.14 1.99 9.57
C LYS A 351 -12.39 2.35 8.29
N GLN A 352 -11.05 2.26 8.32
CA GLN A 352 -10.20 2.52 7.14
C GLN A 352 -9.95 1.28 6.30
N VAL A 353 -10.31 0.10 6.79
CA VAL A 353 -10.18 -1.15 6.04
C VAL A 353 -10.98 -1.03 4.74
N GLY A 354 -10.31 -1.21 3.62
CA GLY A 354 -10.90 -1.23 2.29
C GLY A 354 -10.93 -2.62 1.69
N GLY A 355 -11.77 -2.80 0.68
CA GLY A 355 -11.89 -4.03 -0.09
C GLY A 355 -11.10 -3.97 -1.40
N PHE A 356 -11.63 -4.65 -2.43
CA PHE A 356 -10.99 -4.72 -3.75
C PHE A 356 -10.86 -3.36 -4.45
N ALA A 357 -11.84 -2.46 -4.27
CA ALA A 357 -11.77 -1.13 -4.86
C ALA A 357 -10.65 -0.29 -4.23
N ALA A 358 -10.41 -0.42 -2.93
CA ALA A 358 -9.29 0.24 -2.28
C ALA A 358 -7.94 -0.27 -2.82
N ILE A 359 -7.77 -1.60 -2.99
CA ILE A 359 -6.56 -2.19 -3.56
C ILE A 359 -6.37 -1.77 -5.02
N PHE A 360 -7.42 -1.76 -5.82
CA PHE A 360 -7.38 -1.27 -7.20
C PHE A 360 -6.91 0.19 -7.29
N ASN A 361 -7.38 1.03 -6.37
CA ASN A 361 -7.09 2.46 -6.37
C ASN A 361 -5.66 2.84 -5.94
N ILE A 362 -4.88 1.93 -5.36
CA ILE A 362 -3.46 2.20 -5.08
C ILE A 362 -2.59 2.15 -6.34
N PHE A 363 -3.04 1.48 -7.41
CA PHE A 363 -2.31 1.46 -8.68
C PHE A 363 -2.43 2.79 -9.41
N PRO A 364 -1.33 3.31 -9.98
CA PRO A 364 -1.35 4.59 -10.71
C PRO A 364 -2.05 4.46 -12.07
N SER A 365 -2.55 5.57 -12.58
CA SER A 365 -3.15 5.66 -13.93
C SER A 365 -2.12 5.69 -15.06
N SER A 366 -0.84 5.87 -14.73
CA SER A 366 0.29 5.73 -15.65
C SER A 366 1.11 4.48 -15.33
N TRP A 367 1.72 3.87 -16.35
CA TRP A 367 2.57 2.68 -16.15
C TRP A 367 3.93 3.08 -15.57
N SER A 368 4.26 2.54 -14.40
CA SER A 368 5.57 2.66 -13.77
C SER A 368 5.97 1.31 -13.18
N TRP A 369 7.05 0.73 -13.69
CA TRP A 369 7.56 -0.54 -13.17
C TRP A 369 8.03 -0.44 -11.72
N GLU A 370 8.61 0.69 -11.32
CA GLU A 370 9.03 0.93 -9.95
C GLU A 370 7.83 0.89 -9.00
N VAL A 371 6.78 1.66 -9.31
CA VAL A 371 5.55 1.69 -8.50
C VAL A 371 4.85 0.34 -8.52
N PHE A 372 4.77 -0.31 -9.69
CA PHE A 372 4.17 -1.63 -9.84
C PHE A 372 4.82 -2.68 -8.92
N TRP A 373 6.15 -2.78 -8.94
CA TRP A 373 6.88 -3.74 -8.10
C TRP A 373 6.78 -3.41 -6.62
N ASN A 374 6.80 -2.12 -6.26
CA ASN A 374 6.62 -1.68 -4.88
C ASN A 374 5.26 -2.09 -4.31
N ILE A 375 4.19 -1.85 -5.08
CA ILE A 375 2.84 -2.27 -4.70
C ILE A 375 2.75 -3.81 -4.65
N THR A 376 3.32 -4.51 -5.61
CA THR A 376 3.31 -5.99 -5.66
C THR A 376 4.03 -6.58 -4.45
N ALA A 377 5.18 -6.03 -4.04
CA ALA A 377 5.89 -6.47 -2.83
C ALA A 377 5.07 -6.21 -1.56
N LEU A 378 4.45 -5.03 -1.45
CA LEU A 378 3.54 -4.71 -0.34
C LEU A 378 2.38 -5.71 -0.26
N LEU A 379 1.68 -5.95 -1.38
CA LEU A 379 0.57 -6.89 -1.44
C LEU A 379 1.02 -8.33 -1.14
N SER A 380 2.24 -8.71 -1.53
CA SER A 380 2.82 -10.02 -1.20
C SER A 380 3.01 -10.20 0.31
N ILE A 381 3.53 -9.18 1.01
CA ILE A 381 3.62 -9.18 2.48
C ILE A 381 2.22 -9.23 3.11
N MET A 382 1.30 -8.41 2.64
CA MET A 382 -0.08 -8.40 3.13
C MET A 382 -0.73 -9.79 3.01
N LEU A 383 -0.62 -10.41 1.83
CA LEU A 383 -1.17 -11.74 1.57
C LEU A 383 -0.51 -12.81 2.48
N GLY A 384 0.81 -12.77 2.64
CA GLY A 384 1.54 -13.66 3.52
C GLY A 384 1.12 -13.52 4.99
N VAL A 385 1.03 -12.30 5.50
CA VAL A 385 0.62 -12.05 6.90
C VAL A 385 -0.85 -12.40 7.12
N MET A 386 -1.73 -12.03 6.20
CA MET A 386 -3.17 -12.35 6.33
C MET A 386 -3.40 -13.86 6.32
N ASN A 387 -2.73 -14.60 5.42
CA ASN A 387 -2.84 -16.06 5.38
C ASN A 387 -2.18 -16.75 6.59
N LEU A 388 -1.27 -16.09 7.30
CA LEU A 388 -0.68 -16.61 8.53
C LEU A 388 -1.56 -16.40 9.77
N LEU A 389 -2.61 -15.56 9.68
CA LEU A 389 -3.52 -15.34 10.81
C LEU A 389 -4.20 -16.65 11.23
N PRO A 390 -4.45 -16.83 12.56
CA PRO A 390 -5.05 -18.02 13.12
C PRO A 390 -6.57 -18.12 12.83
N ILE A 391 -6.94 -17.92 11.59
CA ILE A 391 -8.34 -17.94 11.15
C ILE A 391 -8.56 -19.24 10.37
N PRO A 392 -9.42 -20.16 10.83
CA PRO A 392 -9.82 -21.30 10.03
C PRO A 392 -10.34 -20.83 8.67
N ALA A 393 -10.12 -21.58 7.61
CA ALA A 393 -10.28 -21.20 6.20
C ALA A 393 -9.12 -20.37 5.59
N LEU A 394 -8.12 -19.98 6.38
CA LEU A 394 -6.81 -19.53 5.91
C LEU A 394 -5.75 -20.56 6.24
N ASP A 395 -4.59 -20.49 5.58
CA ASP A 395 -3.46 -21.40 5.83
C ASP A 395 -3.05 -21.44 7.30
N GLY A 396 -3.03 -20.27 7.96
CA GLY A 396 -2.70 -20.11 9.37
C GLY A 396 -3.63 -20.89 10.31
N GLY A 397 -4.89 -21.05 9.95
CA GLY A 397 -5.80 -21.91 10.69
C GLY A 397 -5.38 -23.38 10.66
N HIS A 398 -5.03 -23.89 9.48
CA HIS A 398 -4.48 -25.24 9.34
C HIS A 398 -3.14 -25.40 10.05
N VAL A 399 -2.27 -24.39 9.97
CA VAL A 399 -0.98 -24.36 10.67
C VAL A 399 -1.16 -24.54 12.17
N ILE A 400 -2.11 -23.84 12.80
CA ILE A 400 -2.37 -23.98 14.25
C ILE A 400 -2.85 -25.39 14.60
N PHE A 401 -3.76 -25.97 13.84
CA PHE A 401 -4.21 -27.33 14.09
C PHE A 401 -3.10 -28.35 13.93
N LEU A 402 -2.21 -28.17 12.97
CA LEU A 402 -1.04 -29.02 12.76
C LEU A 402 0.01 -28.86 13.86
N LEU A 403 0.24 -27.64 14.34
CA LEU A 403 1.11 -27.38 15.49
C LEU A 403 0.54 -28.01 16.76
N TYR A 404 -0.78 -27.92 16.99
CA TYR A 404 -1.43 -28.63 18.09
C TYR A 404 -1.21 -30.15 18.00
N GLU A 405 -1.40 -30.76 16.80
CA GLU A 405 -1.17 -32.17 16.58
C GLU A 405 0.28 -32.59 16.87
N ILE A 406 1.26 -31.78 16.42
CA ILE A 406 2.70 -32.05 16.66
C ILE A 406 3.04 -31.98 18.14
N ILE A 407 2.50 -30.99 18.86
CA ILE A 407 2.82 -30.78 20.30
C ILE A 407 2.07 -31.76 21.18
N SER A 408 0.78 -32.02 20.92
CA SER A 408 -0.07 -32.87 21.77
C SER A 408 0.03 -34.38 21.42
N GLY A 409 0.53 -34.70 20.22
CA GLY A 409 0.49 -36.04 19.66
C GLY A 409 -0.91 -36.55 19.30
N LYS A 410 -1.93 -35.66 19.33
CA LYS A 410 -3.33 -36.03 19.08
C LYS A 410 -3.89 -35.23 17.91
N LYS A 411 -4.36 -35.91 16.87
CA LYS A 411 -5.04 -35.29 15.75
C LYS A 411 -6.41 -34.77 16.19
N PRO A 412 -6.79 -33.50 15.89
CA PRO A 412 -8.17 -33.03 16.06
C PRO A 412 -9.15 -33.89 15.25
N SER A 413 -10.39 -34.05 15.74
CA SER A 413 -11.40 -34.82 15.00
C SER A 413 -11.77 -34.09 13.70
N ASP A 414 -12.07 -34.87 12.65
CA ASP A 414 -12.46 -34.32 11.35
C ASP A 414 -13.69 -33.42 11.48
N LYS A 415 -14.68 -33.83 12.33
CA LYS A 415 -15.88 -33.01 12.63
C LYS A 415 -15.52 -31.66 13.27
N PHE A 416 -14.52 -31.61 14.13
CA PHE A 416 -14.06 -30.35 14.73
C PHE A 416 -13.41 -29.47 13.66
N LEU A 417 -12.58 -30.02 12.79
CA LEU A 417 -11.91 -29.29 11.70
C LEU A 417 -12.96 -28.74 10.71
N GLU A 418 -13.97 -29.53 10.32
CA GLU A 418 -15.07 -29.08 9.46
C GLU A 418 -15.83 -27.89 10.08
N ASN A 419 -16.20 -28.01 11.36
CA ASN A 419 -16.92 -26.93 12.06
C ASN A 419 -16.05 -25.67 12.17
N ALA A 420 -14.77 -25.82 12.51
CA ALA A 420 -13.84 -24.69 12.56
C ALA A 420 -13.70 -24.01 11.20
N GLN A 421 -13.58 -24.81 10.12
CA GLN A 421 -13.50 -24.31 8.74
C GLN A 421 -14.76 -23.52 8.36
N MET A 422 -15.95 -24.03 8.70
CA MET A 422 -17.21 -23.32 8.45
C MET A 422 -17.30 -21.99 9.19
N VAL A 423 -16.88 -21.94 10.46
CA VAL A 423 -16.84 -20.70 11.24
C VAL A 423 -15.85 -19.70 10.62
N GLY A 424 -14.65 -20.17 10.23
CA GLY A 424 -13.67 -19.34 9.55
C GLY A 424 -14.18 -18.80 8.23
N PHE A 425 -14.84 -19.62 7.42
CA PHE A 425 -15.44 -19.21 6.16
C PHE A 425 -16.51 -18.11 6.35
N VAL A 426 -17.42 -18.27 7.31
CA VAL A 426 -18.44 -17.26 7.63
C VAL A 426 -17.77 -15.95 8.07
N LEU A 427 -16.71 -16.04 8.89
CA LEU A 427 -15.95 -14.87 9.32
C LEU A 427 -15.28 -14.17 8.14
N LEU A 428 -14.63 -14.90 7.23
CA LEU A 428 -14.01 -14.34 6.03
C LEU A 428 -15.02 -13.65 5.10
N ILE A 429 -16.16 -14.30 4.84
CA ILE A 429 -17.23 -13.69 4.04
C ILE A 429 -17.75 -12.42 4.71
N SER A 430 -17.91 -12.42 6.03
CA SER A 430 -18.35 -11.25 6.77
C SER A 430 -17.32 -10.10 6.68
N LEU A 431 -16.03 -10.39 6.78
CA LEU A 431 -14.96 -9.41 6.59
C LEU A 431 -14.92 -8.87 5.16
N LEU A 432 -15.07 -9.75 4.16
CA LEU A 432 -15.14 -9.36 2.75
C LEU A 432 -16.31 -8.42 2.48
N LEU A 433 -17.51 -8.76 2.98
CA LEU A 433 -18.70 -7.93 2.84
C LEU A 433 -18.54 -6.60 3.57
N PHE A 434 -17.94 -6.60 4.77
CA PHE A 434 -17.64 -5.38 5.51
C PHE A 434 -16.67 -4.46 4.74
N ALA A 435 -15.55 -5.00 4.25
CA ALA A 435 -14.54 -4.23 3.54
C ALA A 435 -15.06 -3.64 2.23
N ASN A 436 -15.74 -4.45 1.40
CA ASN A 436 -16.32 -3.97 0.15
C ASN A 436 -17.55 -3.08 0.38
N GLY A 437 -18.36 -3.35 1.41
CA GLY A 437 -19.44 -2.47 1.85
C GLY A 437 -18.95 -1.10 2.28
N ASN A 438 -17.80 -1.06 2.97
CA ASN A 438 -17.16 0.19 3.35
C ASN A 438 -16.64 0.98 2.12
N ASP A 439 -16.10 0.29 1.10
CA ASP A 439 -15.70 0.92 -0.17
C ASP A 439 -16.92 1.55 -0.88
N ILE A 440 -18.04 0.83 -0.96
CA ILE A 440 -19.29 1.32 -1.55
C ILE A 440 -19.82 2.52 -0.76
N TYR A 441 -19.85 2.41 0.57
CA TYR A 441 -20.28 3.52 1.44
C TYR A 441 -19.44 4.78 1.22
N LYS A 442 -18.11 4.66 1.18
CA LYS A 442 -17.20 5.78 0.89
C LYS A 442 -17.45 6.39 -0.49
N ALA A 443 -17.71 5.57 -1.50
CA ALA A 443 -18.02 6.04 -2.85
C ALA A 443 -19.34 6.82 -2.92
N ILE A 444 -20.36 6.42 -2.16
CA ILE A 444 -21.68 7.09 -2.13
C ILE A 444 -21.63 8.38 -1.33
N VAL A 445 -20.93 8.39 -0.19
CA VAL A 445 -20.88 9.55 0.72
C VAL A 445 -19.83 10.57 0.29
N GLY A 446 -19.01 10.26 -0.72
CA GLY A 446 -17.99 11.17 -1.26
C GLY A 446 -16.80 11.41 -0.31
N LYS A 447 -16.48 10.46 0.55
CA LYS A 447 -15.39 10.53 1.55
C LYS A 447 -14.24 9.58 1.22
#